data_d8d57d6d54bb58103ca8e74bbf89841e
#
_entry.id   d8d57d6d54bb58103ca8e74bbf89841e
#
_cell.length_a   1.000
_cell.length_b   1.000
_cell.length_c   1.000
_cell.angle_alpha   90.00
_cell.angle_beta   90.00
_cell.angle_gamma   90.00
#
_symmetry.space_group_name_H-M   'P 1'
#
loop_
_entity.id
_entity.type
_entity.pdbx_description
1 polymer ?
#
loop_
_entity_poly.entity_id
_entity_poly.type
_entity_poly.pdbx_seq_one_letter_code
_entity_poly.pdbx_strand_id
1 'polypeptide(L)'
;AFFIPSAVKRPVVPPQVCFPDAHTQAPTAGSVDLAGILLKTAAYGLLRFSLPLFPNASAEFAPIAMWLGVIGIFYGAWMAFAQTDIKRLIAYTSVSHMGFVLIAIYTGSQLAYQGAVIQMIAHGLSAAGLFILCGQLYERIHTRDMRMMGGLWSKMKWLPALSLFFAVATLGMPGTGNFVGEFMILFGSFQVVPVITVISTFGLV
;
A
#
# COMPACT_ATOMS: atom_id res chain seq x y z
N ALA A 1 12.15 19.92 2.31
CA ALA A 1 11.89 20.06 0.86
C ALA A 1 11.66 18.71 0.17
N PHE A 2 12.51 17.68 0.37
CA PHE A 2 12.39 16.35 -0.28
C PHE A 2 11.15 15.54 0.14
N PHE A 3 10.68 15.72 1.37
CA PHE A 3 9.53 14.98 1.88
C PHE A 3 8.23 15.35 1.13
N ILE A 4 8.01 16.63 0.83
CA ILE A 4 6.75 17.08 0.20
C ILE A 4 6.51 16.44 -1.17
N PRO A 5 7.45 16.46 -2.14
CA PRO A 5 7.27 15.74 -3.41
C PRO A 5 7.11 14.24 -3.24
N SER A 6 7.80 13.65 -2.27
CA SER A 6 7.69 12.23 -1.95
C SER A 6 6.34 11.89 -1.32
N ALA A 7 5.77 12.79 -0.51
CA ALA A 7 4.47 12.64 0.11
C ALA A 7 3.32 12.72 -0.91
N VAL A 8 3.46 13.52 -1.97
CA VAL A 8 2.49 13.59 -3.07
C VAL A 8 2.49 12.30 -3.90
N LYS A 9 3.66 11.75 -4.19
CA LYS A 9 3.79 10.46 -4.90
C LYS A 9 3.52 9.25 -4.02
N ARG A 10 3.72 9.38 -2.72
CA ARG A 10 3.20 8.48 -1.70
C ARG A 10 1.84 8.99 -1.27
N PRO A 11 0.84 8.16 -1.17
CA PRO A 11 -0.47 8.58 -0.69
C PRO A 11 -0.45 8.84 0.82
N VAL A 12 0.26 9.89 1.23
CA VAL A 12 0.26 10.40 2.60
C VAL A 12 -0.89 11.39 2.74
N VAL A 13 -1.66 11.28 3.81
CA VAL A 13 -2.71 12.24 4.14
C VAL A 13 -2.09 13.63 4.33
N PRO A 14 -2.64 14.72 3.77
CA PRO A 14 -3.89 14.89 3.02
C PRO A 14 -3.78 14.80 1.48
N PRO A 15 -2.58 14.81 0.82
CA PRO A 15 -2.50 14.85 -0.65
C PRO A 15 -2.85 13.54 -1.35
N GLN A 16 -3.23 12.50 -0.63
CA GLN A 16 -3.55 11.16 -1.14
C GLN A 16 -4.79 11.09 -2.05
N VAL A 17 -5.65 12.12 -2.05
CA VAL A 17 -6.92 12.11 -2.82
C VAL A 17 -6.68 11.97 -4.31
N CYS A 18 -5.58 12.52 -4.82
CA CYS A 18 -5.22 12.42 -6.23
C CYS A 18 -4.89 11.00 -6.69
N PHE A 19 -4.44 10.12 -5.79
CA PHE A 19 -3.96 8.79 -6.14
C PHE A 19 -5.09 7.82 -6.55
N PRO A 20 -6.17 7.65 -5.79
CA PRO A 20 -7.29 6.81 -6.20
C PRO A 20 -8.02 7.32 -7.45
N ASP A 21 -8.11 8.63 -7.63
CA ASP A 21 -8.74 9.22 -8.81
C ASP A 21 -7.88 9.00 -10.07
N ALA A 22 -6.56 9.13 -9.95
CA ALA A 22 -5.63 8.80 -11.03
C ALA A 22 -5.76 7.33 -11.47
N HIS A 23 -5.85 6.39 -10.51
CA HIS A 23 -6.07 4.97 -10.81
C HIS A 23 -7.40 4.69 -11.48
N THR A 24 -8.46 5.43 -11.09
CA THR A 24 -9.81 5.23 -11.63
C THR A 24 -9.87 5.64 -13.10
N GLN A 25 -9.19 6.73 -13.47
CA GLN A 25 -9.20 7.27 -14.82
C GLN A 25 -8.14 6.63 -15.73
N ALA A 26 -7.04 6.13 -15.16
CA ALA A 26 -5.97 5.48 -15.92
C ALA A 26 -6.44 4.19 -16.60
N PRO A 27 -5.92 3.86 -17.80
CA PRO A 27 -6.07 2.54 -18.38
C PRO A 27 -5.44 1.48 -17.46
N THR A 28 -5.78 0.20 -17.67
CA THR A 28 -5.30 -0.89 -16.80
C THR A 28 -3.77 -0.92 -16.68
N ALA A 29 -3.06 -0.78 -17.80
CA ALA A 29 -1.60 -0.74 -17.83
C ALA A 29 -1.04 0.43 -17.00
N GLY A 30 -1.64 1.62 -17.08
CA GLY A 30 -1.25 2.77 -16.27
C GLY A 30 -1.47 2.55 -14.78
N SER A 31 -2.56 1.89 -14.39
CA SER A 31 -2.80 1.54 -12.98
C SER A 31 -1.79 0.52 -12.45
N VAL A 32 -1.38 -0.44 -13.28
CA VAL A 32 -0.36 -1.44 -12.95
C VAL A 32 1.00 -0.78 -12.70
N ASP A 33 1.41 0.12 -13.58
CA ASP A 33 2.68 0.86 -13.44
C ASP A 33 2.67 1.79 -12.23
N LEU A 34 1.60 2.55 -12.04
CA LEU A 34 1.43 3.43 -10.88
C LEU A 34 1.51 2.67 -9.56
N ALA A 35 0.77 1.58 -9.41
CA ALA A 35 0.74 0.80 -8.17
C ALA A 35 1.99 -0.09 -8.01
N GLY A 36 2.46 -0.71 -9.08
CA GLY A 36 3.59 -1.64 -9.06
C GLY A 36 4.92 -0.97 -8.80
N ILE A 37 5.21 0.13 -9.49
CA ILE A 37 6.55 0.74 -9.55
C ILE A 37 6.56 2.17 -8.99
N LEU A 38 5.77 3.08 -9.55
CA LEU A 38 5.90 4.51 -9.26
C LEU A 38 5.68 4.86 -7.80
N LEU A 39 4.77 4.19 -7.13
CA LEU A 39 4.50 4.37 -5.71
C LEU A 39 5.71 3.99 -4.85
N LYS A 40 6.50 2.99 -5.26
CA LYS A 40 7.69 2.52 -4.56
C LYS A 40 8.92 3.37 -4.82
N THR A 41 8.99 4.07 -5.94
CA THR A 41 10.12 4.98 -6.22
C THR A 41 10.21 6.11 -5.20
N ALA A 42 9.08 6.61 -4.70
CA ALA A 42 9.07 7.62 -3.64
C ALA A 42 9.60 7.07 -2.31
N ALA A 43 9.23 5.81 -1.97
CA ALA A 43 9.77 5.13 -0.79
C ALA A 43 11.27 4.89 -0.90
N TYR A 44 11.71 4.42 -2.05
CA TYR A 44 13.13 4.25 -2.36
C TYR A 44 13.88 5.59 -2.27
N GLY A 45 13.30 6.67 -2.80
CA GLY A 45 13.85 8.01 -2.71
C GLY A 45 14.08 8.49 -1.27
N LEU A 46 13.15 8.18 -0.36
CA LEU A 46 13.34 8.49 1.06
C LEU A 46 14.46 7.66 1.69
N LEU A 47 14.49 6.35 1.44
CA LEU A 47 15.51 5.45 1.97
C LEU A 47 16.91 5.78 1.44
N ARG A 48 17.03 6.04 0.12
CA ARG A 48 18.33 6.18 -0.54
C ARG A 48 18.91 7.58 -0.50
N PHE A 49 18.04 8.59 -0.55
CA PHE A 49 18.47 9.98 -0.66
C PHE A 49 18.14 10.81 0.57
N SER A 50 16.88 10.76 1.05
CA SER A 50 16.46 11.66 2.13
C SER A 50 17.14 11.36 3.46
N LEU A 51 17.14 10.10 3.88
CA LEU A 51 17.76 9.70 5.14
C LEU A 51 19.28 9.88 5.16
N PRO A 52 20.04 9.43 4.12
CA PRO A 52 21.50 9.58 4.15
C PRO A 52 21.99 11.02 3.96
N LEU A 53 21.30 11.83 3.15
CA LEU A 53 21.70 13.21 2.88
C LEU A 53 21.33 14.19 4.01
N PHE A 54 20.25 13.92 4.73
CA PHE A 54 19.72 14.82 5.75
C PHE A 54 19.39 14.05 7.06
N PRO A 55 20.38 13.42 7.73
CA PRO A 55 20.10 12.56 8.87
C PRO A 55 19.48 13.34 10.05
N ASN A 56 19.99 14.51 10.38
CA ASN A 56 19.49 15.33 11.50
C ASN A 56 18.05 15.80 11.24
N ALA A 57 17.79 16.37 10.07
CA ALA A 57 16.42 16.82 9.71
C ALA A 57 15.45 15.65 9.61
N SER A 58 15.89 14.48 9.17
CA SER A 58 15.07 13.28 9.11
C SER A 58 14.73 12.74 10.50
N ALA A 59 15.66 12.80 11.44
CA ALA A 59 15.44 12.40 12.82
C ALA A 59 14.45 13.35 13.54
N GLU A 60 14.58 14.66 13.33
CA GLU A 60 13.66 15.65 13.88
C GLU A 60 12.23 15.50 13.30
N PHE A 61 12.14 15.16 12.03
CA PHE A 61 10.86 14.97 11.33
C PHE A 61 10.24 13.59 11.55
N ALA A 62 11.00 12.60 12.04
CA ALA A 62 10.56 11.21 12.17
C ALA A 62 9.24 11.03 12.94
N PRO A 63 8.99 11.68 14.09
CA PRO A 63 7.73 11.52 14.81
C PRO A 63 6.53 11.96 13.96
N ILE A 64 6.65 13.07 13.25
CA ILE A 64 5.58 13.59 12.38
C ILE A 64 5.31 12.61 11.24
N ALA A 65 6.38 12.12 10.58
CA ALA A 65 6.26 11.17 9.48
C ALA A 65 5.60 9.84 9.92
N MET A 66 5.95 9.34 11.10
CA MET A 66 5.36 8.11 11.64
C MET A 66 3.87 8.29 11.95
N TRP A 67 3.46 9.40 12.56
CA TRP A 67 2.04 9.69 12.79
C TRP A 67 1.26 9.87 11.49
N LEU A 68 1.84 10.50 10.47
CA LEU A 68 1.24 10.55 9.14
C LEU A 68 1.09 9.16 8.51
N GLY A 69 2.04 8.25 8.79
CA GLY A 69 1.94 6.84 8.41
C GLY A 69 0.74 6.16 9.09
N VAL A 70 0.58 6.32 10.40
CA VAL A 70 -0.57 5.79 11.17
C VAL A 70 -1.89 6.31 10.62
N ILE A 71 -2.01 7.63 10.45
CA ILE A 71 -3.21 8.25 9.89
C ILE A 71 -3.51 7.68 8.49
N GLY A 72 -2.45 7.49 7.67
CA GLY A 72 -2.56 6.89 6.33
C GLY A 72 -3.10 5.46 6.37
N ILE A 73 -2.66 4.63 7.34
CA ILE A 73 -3.14 3.26 7.52
C ILE A 73 -4.66 3.25 7.77
N PHE A 74 -5.11 3.96 8.80
CA PHE A 74 -6.54 3.96 9.17
C PHE A 74 -7.41 4.63 8.12
N TYR A 75 -6.99 5.78 7.61
CA TYR A 75 -7.74 6.48 6.58
C TYR A 75 -7.85 5.66 5.30
N GLY A 76 -6.74 5.04 4.85
CA GLY A 76 -6.71 4.17 3.68
C GLY A 76 -7.65 2.98 3.83
N ALA A 77 -7.60 2.29 4.98
CA ALA A 77 -8.48 1.17 5.29
C ALA A 77 -9.96 1.59 5.31
N TRP A 78 -10.28 2.67 6.03
CA TRP A 78 -11.67 3.17 6.12
C TRP A 78 -12.22 3.58 4.76
N MET A 79 -11.43 4.33 3.99
CA MET A 79 -11.85 4.74 2.66
C MET A 79 -11.98 3.56 1.69
N ALA A 80 -11.13 2.53 1.80
CA ALA A 80 -11.25 1.31 1.01
C ALA A 80 -12.58 0.59 1.31
N PHE A 81 -12.94 0.48 2.59
CA PHE A 81 -14.19 -0.17 3.02
C PHE A 81 -15.44 0.54 2.49
N ALA A 82 -15.39 1.84 2.34
CA ALA A 82 -16.52 2.65 1.84
C ALA A 82 -16.66 2.65 0.30
N GLN A 83 -15.72 2.04 -0.45
CA GLN A 83 -15.77 2.08 -1.91
C GLN A 83 -16.72 1.05 -2.50
N THR A 84 -17.35 1.43 -3.60
CA THR A 84 -18.16 0.54 -4.46
C THR A 84 -17.43 0.19 -5.76
N ASP A 85 -16.45 0.98 -6.18
CA ASP A 85 -15.60 0.74 -7.36
C ASP A 85 -14.39 -0.10 -6.95
N ILE A 86 -14.22 -1.27 -7.59
CA ILE A 86 -13.14 -2.21 -7.30
C ILE A 86 -11.74 -1.61 -7.52
N LYS A 87 -11.55 -0.73 -8.52
CA LYS A 87 -10.27 -0.04 -8.73
C LYS A 87 -9.94 0.92 -7.60
N ARG A 88 -10.93 1.68 -7.13
CA ARG A 88 -10.75 2.60 -5.99
C ARG A 88 -10.47 1.85 -4.71
N LEU A 89 -11.14 0.73 -4.47
CA LEU A 89 -10.88 -0.14 -3.34
C LEU A 89 -9.40 -0.57 -3.33
N ILE A 90 -8.90 -1.15 -4.42
CA ILE A 90 -7.49 -1.60 -4.53
C ILE A 90 -6.53 -0.41 -4.36
N ALA A 91 -6.85 0.76 -4.86
CA ALA A 91 -6.01 1.95 -4.67
C ALA A 91 -5.93 2.38 -3.20
N TYR A 92 -7.05 2.41 -2.48
CA TYR A 92 -7.07 2.78 -1.06
C TYR A 92 -6.41 1.73 -0.14
N THR A 93 -6.51 0.43 -0.45
CA THR A 93 -5.74 -0.59 0.28
C THR A 93 -4.24 -0.36 0.11
N SER A 94 -3.79 0.05 -1.08
CA SER A 94 -2.38 0.42 -1.31
C SER A 94 -1.94 1.61 -0.46
N VAL A 95 -2.82 2.60 -0.21
CA VAL A 95 -2.55 3.71 0.71
C VAL A 95 -2.25 3.19 2.12
N SER A 96 -3.09 2.28 2.62
CA SER A 96 -2.93 1.68 3.95
C SER A 96 -1.59 0.93 4.07
N HIS A 97 -1.29 0.01 3.16
CA HIS A 97 -0.04 -0.77 3.18
C HIS A 97 1.22 0.11 3.07
N MET A 98 1.16 1.20 2.31
CA MET A 98 2.28 2.13 2.21
C MET A 98 2.49 2.98 3.47
N GLY A 99 1.48 3.10 4.33
CA GLY A 99 1.61 3.69 5.66
C GLY A 99 2.59 2.93 6.54
N PHE A 100 2.55 1.58 6.53
CA PHE A 100 3.52 0.73 7.25
C PHE A 100 4.95 0.96 6.74
N VAL A 101 5.13 1.07 5.43
CA VAL A 101 6.45 1.36 4.84
C VAL A 101 6.96 2.73 5.29
N LEU A 102 6.09 3.73 5.44
CA LEU A 102 6.48 5.05 5.94
C LEU A 102 6.97 4.99 7.39
N ILE A 103 6.25 4.29 8.26
CA ILE A 103 6.64 4.07 9.66
C ILE A 103 7.99 3.37 9.71
N ALA A 104 8.17 2.28 8.94
CA ALA A 104 9.42 1.52 8.90
C ALA A 104 10.63 2.38 8.51
N ILE A 105 10.46 3.29 7.52
CA ILE A 105 11.54 4.17 7.06
C ILE A 105 12.00 5.15 8.14
N TYR A 106 11.09 5.65 8.97
CA TYR A 106 11.42 6.64 9.99
C TYR A 106 11.66 6.06 11.38
N THR A 107 11.49 4.75 11.55
CA THR A 107 11.77 4.05 12.83
C THR A 107 13.28 3.94 13.12
N GLY A 108 14.15 3.93 12.12
CA GLY A 108 15.59 3.79 12.30
C GLY A 108 16.07 2.37 12.62
N SER A 109 15.18 1.38 12.65
CA SER A 109 15.52 -0.03 12.87
C SER A 109 15.95 -0.71 11.57
N GLN A 110 17.08 -1.42 11.58
CA GLN A 110 17.55 -2.16 10.40
C GLN A 110 16.55 -3.24 9.97
N LEU A 111 15.92 -3.92 10.92
CA LEU A 111 14.92 -4.93 10.64
C LEU A 111 13.67 -4.32 9.97
N ALA A 112 13.24 -3.14 10.44
CA ALA A 112 12.13 -2.41 9.82
C ALA A 112 12.47 -1.95 8.40
N TYR A 113 13.71 -1.53 8.13
CA TYR A 113 14.15 -1.18 6.76
C TYR A 113 14.11 -2.39 5.81
N GLN A 114 14.59 -3.55 6.27
CA GLN A 114 14.52 -4.79 5.49
C GLN A 114 13.06 -5.16 5.21
N GLY A 115 12.21 -5.07 6.22
CA GLY A 115 10.76 -5.26 6.08
C GLY A 115 10.13 -4.30 5.08
N ALA A 116 10.51 -3.01 5.11
CA ALA A 116 10.03 -2.01 4.15
C ALA A 116 10.39 -2.37 2.71
N VAL A 117 11.61 -2.84 2.45
CA VAL A 117 12.05 -3.25 1.10
C VAL A 117 11.26 -4.47 0.64
N ILE A 118 11.11 -5.50 1.50
CA ILE A 118 10.31 -6.68 1.18
C ILE A 118 8.86 -6.29 0.88
N GLN A 119 8.28 -5.44 1.73
CA GLN A 119 6.90 -4.96 1.55
C GLN A 119 6.71 -4.16 0.25
N MET A 120 7.69 -3.33 -0.13
CA MET A 120 7.62 -2.62 -1.40
C MET A 120 7.56 -3.58 -2.60
N ILE A 121 8.36 -4.64 -2.59
CA ILE A 121 8.40 -5.63 -3.68
C ILE A 121 7.12 -6.47 -3.67
N ALA A 122 6.78 -7.05 -2.53
CA ALA A 122 5.63 -7.95 -2.38
C ALA A 122 4.31 -7.24 -2.71
N HIS A 123 4.11 -6.05 -2.12
CA HIS A 123 2.94 -5.22 -2.42
C HIS A 123 2.93 -4.74 -3.88
N GLY A 124 4.09 -4.48 -4.48
CA GLY A 124 4.19 -4.14 -5.91
C GLY A 124 3.60 -5.22 -6.78
N LEU A 125 3.98 -6.47 -6.55
CA LEU A 125 3.50 -7.63 -7.30
C LEU A 125 2.03 -7.92 -7.04
N SER A 126 1.59 -7.92 -5.78
CA SER A 126 0.19 -8.23 -5.42
C SER A 126 -0.78 -7.17 -5.93
N ALA A 127 -0.46 -5.89 -5.77
CA ALA A 127 -1.30 -4.80 -6.27
C ALA A 127 -1.35 -4.77 -7.81
N ALA A 128 -0.22 -4.94 -8.48
CA ALA A 128 -0.18 -5.05 -9.94
C ALA A 128 -1.05 -6.21 -10.45
N GLY A 129 -0.95 -7.38 -9.81
CA GLY A 129 -1.80 -8.54 -10.10
C GLY A 129 -3.29 -8.23 -9.96
N LEU A 130 -3.70 -7.59 -8.85
CA LEU A 130 -5.09 -7.19 -8.63
C LEU A 130 -5.59 -6.18 -9.67
N PHE A 131 -4.76 -5.21 -10.08
CA PHE A 131 -5.16 -4.26 -11.14
C PHE A 131 -5.29 -4.92 -12.50
N ILE A 132 -4.42 -5.88 -12.85
CA ILE A 132 -4.54 -6.68 -14.08
C ILE A 132 -5.86 -7.46 -14.08
N LEU A 133 -6.16 -8.15 -12.98
CA LEU A 133 -7.38 -8.94 -12.83
C LEU A 133 -8.64 -8.06 -12.87
N CYS A 134 -8.59 -6.89 -12.24
CA CYS A 134 -9.65 -5.89 -12.32
C CYS A 134 -9.88 -5.41 -13.77
N GLY A 135 -8.78 -5.19 -14.52
CA GLY A 135 -8.88 -4.85 -15.95
C GLY A 135 -9.52 -5.93 -16.77
N GLN A 136 -9.11 -7.19 -16.60
CA GLN A 136 -9.69 -8.34 -17.27
C GLN A 136 -11.17 -8.56 -16.94
N LEU A 137 -11.54 -8.28 -15.68
CA LEU A 137 -12.92 -8.33 -15.24
C LEU A 137 -13.76 -7.24 -15.93
N TYR A 138 -13.24 -6.03 -15.97
CA TYR A 138 -13.88 -4.90 -16.63
C TYR A 138 -14.12 -5.14 -18.13
N GLU A 139 -13.15 -5.73 -18.85
CA GLU A 139 -13.29 -6.08 -20.27
C GLU A 139 -14.42 -7.08 -20.54
N ARG A 140 -14.78 -7.90 -19.53
CA ARG A 140 -15.83 -8.92 -19.68
C ARG A 140 -17.21 -8.47 -19.22
N ILE A 141 -17.27 -7.64 -18.17
CA ILE A 141 -18.53 -7.23 -17.52
C ILE A 141 -18.89 -5.79 -17.89
N HIS A 142 -17.92 -4.98 -18.34
CA HIS A 142 -18.06 -3.55 -18.66
C HIS A 142 -18.55 -2.68 -17.48
N THR A 143 -18.39 -3.17 -16.24
CA THR A 143 -18.69 -2.41 -15.03
C THR A 143 -17.58 -2.58 -14.00
N ARG A 144 -17.38 -1.57 -13.15
CA ARG A 144 -16.47 -1.59 -12.01
C ARG A 144 -17.21 -1.59 -10.67
N ASP A 145 -18.54 -1.47 -10.70
CA ASP A 145 -19.37 -1.49 -9.50
C ASP A 145 -19.45 -2.92 -8.94
N MET A 146 -18.89 -3.13 -7.77
CA MET A 146 -18.87 -4.43 -7.10
C MET A 146 -20.27 -4.97 -6.77
N ARG A 147 -21.26 -4.09 -6.61
CA ARG A 147 -22.66 -4.48 -6.37
C ARG A 147 -23.28 -5.22 -7.56
N MET A 148 -22.76 -4.97 -8.77
CA MET A 148 -23.19 -5.65 -9.99
C MET A 148 -22.39 -6.93 -10.28
N MET A 149 -21.37 -7.24 -9.47
CA MET A 149 -20.47 -8.37 -9.63
C MET A 149 -20.93 -9.55 -8.77
N GLY A 150 -21.91 -10.34 -9.27
CA GLY A 150 -22.39 -11.55 -8.59
C GLY A 150 -22.10 -12.81 -9.39
N GLY A 151 -21.88 -13.95 -8.68
CA GLY A 151 -21.80 -15.28 -9.28
C GLY A 151 -20.57 -15.50 -10.20
N LEU A 152 -19.49 -14.73 -10.05
CA LEU A 152 -18.30 -14.82 -10.91
C LEU A 152 -17.64 -16.19 -10.86
N TRP A 153 -17.68 -16.87 -9.72
CA TRP A 153 -17.08 -18.19 -9.52
C TRP A 153 -17.68 -19.26 -10.43
N SER A 154 -18.97 -19.18 -10.69
CA SER A 154 -19.67 -20.14 -11.57
C SER A 154 -19.46 -19.83 -13.07
N LYS A 155 -19.18 -18.57 -13.39
CA LYS A 155 -19.09 -18.12 -14.79
C LYS A 155 -17.67 -18.06 -15.36
N MET A 156 -16.66 -17.98 -14.48
CA MET A 156 -15.26 -17.80 -14.88
C MET A 156 -14.38 -18.85 -14.21
N LYS A 157 -13.57 -19.61 -15.01
CA LYS A 157 -12.81 -20.75 -14.51
C LYS A 157 -11.61 -20.35 -13.62
N TRP A 158 -10.76 -19.45 -14.07
CA TRP A 158 -9.46 -19.14 -13.41
C TRP A 158 -9.39 -17.76 -12.77
N LEU A 159 -10.14 -16.80 -13.30
CA LEU A 159 -10.08 -15.42 -12.83
C LEU A 159 -10.43 -15.26 -11.35
N PRO A 160 -11.50 -15.89 -10.82
CA PRO A 160 -11.82 -15.79 -9.39
C PRO A 160 -10.76 -16.41 -8.49
N ALA A 161 -10.18 -17.55 -8.90
CA ALA A 161 -9.13 -18.21 -8.12
C ALA A 161 -7.86 -17.36 -8.04
N LEU A 162 -7.43 -16.77 -9.17
CA LEU A 162 -6.31 -15.85 -9.18
C LEU A 162 -6.61 -14.56 -8.39
N SER A 163 -7.83 -14.03 -8.51
CA SER A 163 -8.26 -12.86 -7.73
C SER A 163 -8.23 -13.14 -6.23
N LEU A 164 -8.70 -14.31 -5.81
CA LEU A 164 -8.61 -14.74 -4.42
C LEU A 164 -7.16 -14.88 -3.96
N PHE A 165 -6.29 -15.48 -4.77
CA PHE A 165 -4.87 -15.62 -4.45
C PHE A 165 -4.21 -14.26 -4.20
N PHE A 166 -4.38 -13.29 -5.11
CA PHE A 166 -3.80 -11.97 -4.94
C PHE A 166 -4.45 -11.15 -3.82
N ALA A 167 -5.76 -11.32 -3.59
CA ALA A 167 -6.45 -10.69 -2.46
C ALA A 167 -5.91 -11.22 -1.12
N VAL A 168 -5.77 -12.53 -0.98
CA VAL A 168 -5.19 -13.18 0.20
C VAL A 168 -3.71 -12.80 0.39
N ALA A 169 -2.95 -12.70 -0.71
CA ALA A 169 -1.57 -12.20 -0.65
C ALA A 169 -1.49 -10.74 -0.18
N THR A 170 -2.42 -9.89 -0.60
CA THR A 170 -2.49 -8.49 -0.17
C THR A 170 -2.91 -8.35 1.29
N LEU A 171 -3.78 -9.25 1.78
CA LEU A 171 -4.15 -9.33 3.20
C LEU A 171 -2.99 -9.73 4.13
N GLY A 172 -1.82 -10.08 3.59
CA GLY A 172 -0.69 -10.48 4.42
C GLY A 172 -0.89 -11.86 5.08
N MET A 173 -1.43 -12.84 4.35
CA MET A 173 -1.55 -14.19 4.88
C MET A 173 -0.18 -14.86 5.03
N PRO A 174 0.07 -15.62 6.13
CA PRO A 174 1.32 -16.39 6.29
C PRO A 174 1.65 -17.23 5.06
N GLY A 175 2.90 -17.13 4.59
CA GLY A 175 3.35 -17.73 3.34
C GLY A 175 3.43 -16.77 2.17
N THR A 176 2.95 -15.53 2.31
CA THR A 176 3.07 -14.48 1.30
C THR A 176 4.17 -13.47 1.66
N GLY A 177 4.71 -12.80 0.65
CA GLY A 177 5.76 -11.79 0.85
C GLY A 177 5.25 -10.55 1.63
N ASN A 178 3.98 -10.21 1.50
CA ASN A 178 3.37 -9.11 2.26
C ASN A 178 3.38 -9.41 3.76
N PHE A 179 3.03 -10.65 4.16
CA PHE A 179 3.11 -11.05 5.56
C PHE A 179 4.53 -10.87 6.13
N VAL A 180 5.54 -11.36 5.40
CA VAL A 180 6.93 -11.26 5.85
C VAL A 180 7.34 -9.79 6.00
N GLY A 181 7.01 -8.95 5.02
CA GLY A 181 7.31 -7.52 5.05
C GLY A 181 6.66 -6.80 6.23
N GLU A 182 5.35 -6.97 6.41
CA GLU A 182 4.59 -6.34 7.49
C GLU A 182 5.02 -6.83 8.87
N PHE A 183 5.25 -8.14 9.01
CA PHE A 183 5.74 -8.72 10.25
C PHE A 183 7.11 -8.14 10.65
N MET A 184 8.05 -8.06 9.71
CA MET A 184 9.37 -7.48 9.95
C MET A 184 9.29 -5.98 10.29
N ILE A 185 8.39 -5.24 9.63
CA ILE A 185 8.13 -3.84 9.92
C ILE A 185 7.63 -3.68 11.36
N LEU A 186 6.58 -4.40 11.72
CA LEU A 186 5.98 -4.31 13.04
C LEU A 186 6.95 -4.75 14.14
N PHE A 187 7.63 -5.88 13.95
CA PHE A 187 8.57 -6.38 14.94
C PHE A 187 9.79 -5.46 15.12
N GLY A 188 10.34 -4.94 14.00
CA GLY A 188 11.45 -3.99 14.02
C GLY A 188 11.07 -2.63 14.58
N SER A 189 9.84 -2.17 14.32
CA SER A 189 9.34 -0.89 14.84
C SER A 189 8.95 -0.97 16.31
N PHE A 190 8.46 -2.13 16.77
CA PHE A 190 8.08 -2.33 18.17
C PHE A 190 9.26 -2.12 19.15
N GLN A 191 10.45 -2.46 18.73
CA GLN A 191 11.65 -2.30 19.55
C GLN A 191 12.02 -0.83 19.80
N VAL A 192 11.62 0.08 18.91
CA VAL A 192 11.99 1.51 18.96
C VAL A 192 10.79 2.38 19.37
N VAL A 193 9.64 2.13 18.78
CA VAL A 193 8.42 2.95 18.94
C VAL A 193 7.18 2.07 19.23
N PRO A 194 7.09 1.45 20.41
CA PRO A 194 6.07 0.44 20.71
C PRO A 194 4.64 1.00 20.58
N VAL A 195 4.40 2.23 21.01
CA VAL A 195 3.05 2.83 20.98
C VAL A 195 2.54 2.98 19.56
N ILE A 196 3.34 3.56 18.66
CA ILE A 196 2.98 3.74 17.25
C ILE A 196 2.75 2.39 16.59
N THR A 197 3.60 1.39 16.89
CA THR A 197 3.50 0.05 16.33
C THR A 197 2.23 -0.66 16.77
N VAL A 198 1.89 -0.62 18.05
CA VAL A 198 0.64 -1.22 18.57
C VAL A 198 -0.57 -0.58 17.90
N ILE A 199 -0.61 0.76 17.82
CA ILE A 199 -1.71 1.44 17.13
C ILE A 199 -1.77 0.99 15.66
N SER A 200 -0.64 0.94 14.96
CA SER A 200 -0.59 0.51 13.56
C SER A 200 -1.08 -0.92 13.35
N THR A 201 -0.86 -1.82 14.30
CA THR A 201 -1.30 -3.21 14.23
C THR A 201 -2.83 -3.32 14.13
N PHE A 202 -3.58 -2.42 14.78
CA PHE A 202 -5.03 -2.36 14.64
C PHE A 202 -5.51 -2.00 13.23
N GLY A 203 -4.65 -1.43 12.41
CA GLY A 203 -4.96 -1.16 11.00
C GLY A 203 -4.89 -2.40 10.09
N LEU A 204 -4.43 -3.56 10.61
CA LEU A 204 -4.46 -4.85 9.91
C LEU A 204 -5.75 -5.63 10.14
N VAL A 205 -6.56 -5.23 11.11
CA VAL A 205 -7.84 -5.86 11.50
C VAL A 205 -8.99 -5.11 10.89
#